data_0d5803d755778362fbb3d2956f98987a
#
_entry.id   0d5803d755778362fbb3d2956f98987a
#
_cell.length_a   1.000
_cell.length_b   1.000
_cell.length_c   1.000
_cell.angle_alpha   90.00
_cell.angle_beta   90.00
_cell.angle_gamma   90.00
#
_symmetry.space_group_name_H-M   'P 1'
#
loop_
_entity.id
_entity.type
_entity.pdbx_description
1 polymer ?
#
loop_
_entity_poly.entity_id
_entity_poly.type
_entity_poly.pdbx_seq_one_letter_code
_entity_poly.pdbx_strand_id
1 'polypeptide(L)'
;MLEKFMRRRSVRTFSPEPVPLELIENAIRFAGSAPSGANQQPWRFVVVRDAELKRQIREAAEVEERENYEHRFPEEWKHALEPFATDWHKEYLEIAPYLIVVFRIDYGLEDGKKIKHYYVQESVGIATGFLIAALHEAGLATLVHTPNPMGFLTRILDRPVNERPFLLLPVGYPAKGVTVPAIEKKPLAEICIVR
;
A
#
# COMPACT_ATOMS: atom_id res chain seq x y z
N MET A 1 10.80 5.90 20.34
CA MET A 1 10.00 6.18 19.12
C MET A 1 10.80 5.83 17.85
N LEU A 2 11.93 6.48 17.56
CA LEU A 2 12.71 6.27 16.33
C LEU A 2 13.10 4.80 16.11
N GLU A 3 13.62 4.11 17.10
CA GLU A 3 14.00 2.68 17.04
C GLU A 3 12.84 1.77 16.62
N LYS A 4 11.61 2.08 17.05
CA LYS A 4 10.43 1.32 16.66
C LYS A 4 10.20 1.41 15.15
N PHE A 5 10.28 2.61 14.57
CA PHE A 5 10.13 2.80 13.12
C PHE A 5 11.25 2.15 12.31
N MET A 6 12.48 2.14 12.83
CA MET A 6 13.61 1.45 12.18
C MET A 6 13.40 -0.07 12.10
N ARG A 7 12.60 -0.66 12.98
CA ARG A 7 12.23 -2.09 12.96
C ARG A 7 11.10 -2.42 12.01
N ARG A 8 10.45 -1.42 11.39
CA ARG A 8 9.36 -1.67 10.44
C ARG A 8 9.85 -2.53 9.26
N ARG A 9 9.12 -3.60 8.97
CA ARG A 9 9.38 -4.52 7.87
C ARG A 9 8.11 -4.74 7.03
N SER A 10 8.30 -5.13 5.78
CA SER A 10 7.21 -5.61 4.93
C SER A 10 6.88 -7.05 5.32
N VAL A 11 5.64 -7.30 5.73
CA VAL A 11 5.17 -8.60 6.22
C VAL A 11 4.17 -9.17 5.23
N ARG A 12 4.31 -10.45 4.91
CA ARG A 12 3.45 -11.18 3.97
C ARG A 12 2.62 -12.29 4.63
N THR A 13 2.80 -12.50 5.93
CA THR A 13 2.07 -13.52 6.69
C THR A 13 1.35 -12.85 7.85
N PHE A 14 0.03 -12.80 7.77
CA PHE A 14 -0.83 -12.12 8.73
C PHE A 14 -1.53 -13.11 9.63
N SER A 15 -1.80 -12.68 10.87
CA SER A 15 -2.73 -13.35 11.77
C SER A 15 -4.17 -13.12 11.29
N PRO A 16 -5.08 -14.10 11.40
CA PRO A 16 -6.51 -13.89 11.17
C PRO A 16 -7.18 -13.12 12.32
N GLU A 17 -6.44 -12.75 13.35
CA GLU A 17 -6.96 -12.02 14.51
C GLU A 17 -7.60 -10.69 14.05
N PRO A 18 -8.84 -10.40 14.51
CA PRO A 18 -9.54 -9.19 14.13
C PRO A 18 -8.81 -7.94 14.65
N VAL A 19 -8.72 -6.93 13.81
CA VAL A 19 -8.16 -5.61 14.14
C VAL A 19 -9.33 -4.65 14.37
N PRO A 20 -9.36 -3.89 15.48
CA PRO A 20 -10.35 -2.85 15.68
C PRO A 20 -10.34 -1.81 14.55
N LEU A 21 -11.51 -1.52 13.96
CA LEU A 21 -11.62 -0.55 12.87
C LEU A 21 -11.10 0.83 13.26
N GLU A 22 -11.26 1.21 14.53
CA GLU A 22 -10.78 2.48 15.07
C GLU A 22 -9.27 2.69 14.85
N LEU A 23 -8.45 1.63 14.96
CA LEU A 23 -7.01 1.72 14.69
C LEU A 23 -6.73 2.08 13.23
N ILE A 24 -7.52 1.53 12.31
CA ILE A 24 -7.41 1.83 10.88
C ILE A 24 -7.85 3.27 10.61
N GLU A 25 -8.97 3.68 11.17
CA GLU A 25 -9.50 5.05 11.02
C GLU A 25 -8.54 6.10 11.59
N ASN A 26 -7.93 5.85 12.76
CA ASN A 26 -6.95 6.74 13.35
C ASN A 26 -5.69 6.85 12.49
N ALA A 27 -5.22 5.75 11.92
CA ALA A 27 -4.10 5.76 10.99
C ALA A 27 -4.42 6.56 9.71
N ILE A 28 -5.63 6.44 9.18
CA ILE A 28 -6.09 7.21 8.03
C ILE A 28 -6.24 8.71 8.36
N ARG A 29 -6.76 9.07 9.55
CA ARG A 29 -6.78 10.48 10.00
C ARG A 29 -5.38 11.07 10.03
N PHE A 30 -4.41 10.32 10.56
CA PHE A 30 -3.02 10.75 10.58
C PHE A 30 -2.46 10.89 9.15
N ALA A 31 -2.73 9.93 8.26
CA ALA A 31 -2.35 10.04 6.85
C ALA A 31 -2.97 11.26 6.17
N GLY A 32 -4.23 11.58 6.48
CA GLY A 32 -4.94 12.74 5.98
C GLY A 32 -4.37 14.09 6.44
N SER A 33 -3.54 14.13 7.48
CA SER A 33 -2.83 15.34 7.92
C SER A 33 -1.53 15.63 7.15
N ALA A 34 -1.18 14.79 6.18
CA ALA A 34 0.00 14.99 5.36
C ALA A 34 -0.08 16.30 4.54
N PRO A 35 1.05 16.97 4.29
CA PRO A 35 1.07 18.12 3.38
C PRO A 35 0.78 17.71 1.94
N SER A 36 0.15 18.61 1.19
CA SER A 36 -0.14 18.40 -0.23
C SER A 36 -0.04 19.70 -1.03
N GLY A 37 0.20 19.59 -2.33
CA GLY A 37 0.25 20.75 -3.22
C GLY A 37 -1.04 21.59 -3.12
N ALA A 38 -0.91 22.86 -2.79
CA ALA A 38 -2.02 23.80 -2.54
C ALA A 38 -3.09 23.27 -1.57
N ASN A 39 -2.71 22.37 -0.65
CA ASN A 39 -3.61 21.70 0.28
C ASN A 39 -4.79 20.97 -0.39
N GLN A 40 -4.58 20.47 -1.60
CA GLN A 40 -5.63 19.82 -2.39
C GLN A 40 -5.98 18.40 -1.93
N GLN A 41 -5.11 17.77 -1.10
CA GLN A 41 -5.35 16.48 -0.47
C GLN A 41 -5.82 15.41 -1.48
N PRO A 42 -5.04 15.15 -2.55
CA PRO A 42 -5.48 14.39 -3.72
C PRO A 42 -5.41 12.87 -3.49
N TRP A 43 -5.94 12.42 -2.37
CA TRP A 43 -5.95 11.03 -1.96
C TRP A 43 -7.34 10.53 -1.56
N ARG A 44 -7.56 9.23 -1.76
CA ARG A 44 -8.70 8.48 -1.25
C ARG A 44 -8.19 7.16 -0.68
N PHE A 45 -8.56 6.86 0.55
CA PHE A 45 -8.27 5.58 1.17
C PHE A 45 -9.56 4.76 1.18
N VAL A 46 -9.53 3.59 0.53
CA VAL A 46 -10.65 2.65 0.53
C VAL A 46 -10.29 1.46 1.40
N VAL A 47 -11.03 1.28 2.49
CA VAL A 47 -10.82 0.18 3.44
C VAL A 47 -11.74 -0.97 3.07
N VAL A 48 -11.16 -2.10 2.71
CA VAL A 48 -11.87 -3.32 2.33
C VAL A 48 -11.75 -4.34 3.46
N ARG A 49 -12.87 -4.77 4.01
CA ARG A 49 -12.99 -5.85 5.01
C ARG A 49 -13.90 -6.99 4.55
N ASP A 50 -14.71 -6.73 3.55
CA ASP A 50 -15.60 -7.72 2.97
C ASP A 50 -14.80 -8.87 2.35
N ALA A 51 -15.13 -10.12 2.72
CA ALA A 51 -14.38 -11.30 2.31
C ALA A 51 -14.46 -11.55 0.80
N GLU A 52 -15.63 -11.29 0.21
CA GLU A 52 -15.84 -11.49 -1.22
C GLU A 52 -15.07 -10.46 -2.05
N LEU A 53 -15.07 -9.18 -1.64
CA LEU A 53 -14.26 -8.16 -2.28
C LEU A 53 -12.76 -8.46 -2.17
N LYS A 54 -12.30 -8.95 -1.01
CA LYS A 54 -10.88 -9.36 -0.84
C LYS A 54 -10.52 -10.53 -1.77
N ARG A 55 -11.40 -11.51 -1.90
CA ARG A 55 -11.22 -12.63 -2.83
C ARG A 55 -11.10 -12.14 -4.28
N GLN A 56 -12.02 -11.28 -4.73
CA GLN A 56 -12.01 -10.71 -6.07
C GLN A 56 -10.72 -9.90 -6.33
N ILE A 57 -10.27 -9.13 -5.34
CA ILE A 57 -9.02 -8.35 -5.43
C ILE A 57 -7.83 -9.31 -5.54
N ARG A 58 -7.78 -10.39 -4.74
CA ARG A 58 -6.71 -11.39 -4.81
C ARG A 58 -6.65 -12.03 -6.18
N GLU A 59 -7.77 -12.57 -6.64
CA GLU A 59 -7.84 -13.27 -7.93
C GLU A 59 -7.39 -12.37 -9.09
N ALA A 60 -7.86 -11.13 -9.12
CA ALA A 60 -7.45 -10.17 -10.14
C ALA A 60 -5.98 -9.76 -10.02
N ALA A 61 -5.45 -9.61 -8.80
CA ALA A 61 -4.04 -9.33 -8.57
C ALA A 61 -3.15 -10.49 -9.01
N GLU A 62 -3.53 -11.73 -8.71
CA GLU A 62 -2.78 -12.93 -9.10
C GLU A 62 -2.73 -13.13 -10.62
N VAL A 63 -3.78 -12.75 -11.34
CA VAL A 63 -3.75 -12.73 -12.83
C VAL A 63 -2.66 -11.79 -13.34
N GLU A 64 -2.62 -10.56 -12.85
CA GLU A 64 -1.60 -9.57 -13.25
C GLU A 64 -0.19 -9.96 -12.80
N GLU A 65 -0.08 -10.49 -11.57
CA GLU A 65 1.21 -10.95 -11.04
C GLU A 65 1.75 -12.14 -11.84
N ARG A 66 0.92 -13.10 -12.22
CA ARG A 66 1.34 -14.22 -13.05
C ARG A 66 1.90 -13.72 -14.39
N GLU A 67 1.18 -12.83 -15.07
CA GLU A 67 1.66 -12.21 -16.30
C GLU A 67 2.98 -11.45 -16.10
N ASN A 68 3.12 -10.78 -14.95
CA ASN A 68 4.36 -10.08 -14.61
C ASN A 68 5.54 -11.05 -14.45
N TYR A 69 5.37 -12.11 -13.65
CA TYR A 69 6.44 -13.09 -13.41
C TYR A 69 6.80 -13.92 -14.63
N GLU A 70 5.79 -14.30 -15.45
CA GLU A 70 6.00 -15.16 -16.62
C GLU A 70 6.50 -14.37 -17.85
N HIS A 71 6.02 -13.13 -18.04
CA HIS A 71 6.20 -12.45 -19.32
C HIS A 71 6.72 -11.01 -19.27
N ARG A 72 6.39 -10.21 -18.22
CA ARG A 72 6.67 -8.77 -18.21
C ARG A 72 7.92 -8.38 -17.45
N PHE A 73 8.29 -9.13 -16.39
CA PHE A 73 9.47 -8.77 -15.59
C PHE A 73 10.75 -9.13 -16.34
N PRO A 74 11.69 -8.18 -16.48
CA PRO A 74 13.03 -8.51 -16.97
C PRO A 74 13.76 -9.39 -15.95
N GLU A 75 14.71 -10.19 -16.42
CA GLU A 75 15.47 -11.12 -15.57
C GLU A 75 16.20 -10.42 -14.40
N GLU A 76 16.68 -9.21 -14.63
CA GLU A 76 17.30 -8.39 -13.59
C GLU A 76 16.33 -8.13 -12.43
N TRP A 77 15.04 -7.87 -12.72
CA TRP A 77 14.04 -7.67 -11.68
C TRP A 77 13.70 -8.98 -10.96
N LYS A 78 13.56 -10.08 -11.68
CA LYS A 78 13.33 -11.40 -11.07
C LYS A 78 14.46 -11.75 -10.10
N HIS A 79 15.71 -11.54 -10.51
CA HIS A 79 16.87 -11.72 -9.65
C HIS A 79 16.81 -10.82 -8.38
N ALA A 80 16.40 -9.56 -8.52
CA ALA A 80 16.24 -8.66 -7.39
C ALA A 80 15.12 -9.10 -6.41
N LEU A 81 14.15 -9.92 -6.85
CA LEU A 81 13.08 -10.44 -6.02
C LEU A 81 13.42 -11.76 -5.30
N GLU A 82 14.46 -12.48 -5.73
CA GLU A 82 14.87 -13.77 -5.13
C GLU A 82 15.03 -13.73 -3.60
N PRO A 83 15.69 -12.71 -3.00
CA PRO A 83 15.84 -12.65 -1.55
C PRO A 83 14.52 -12.52 -0.78
N PHE A 84 13.45 -12.16 -1.46
CA PHE A 84 12.12 -11.98 -0.84
C PHE A 84 11.28 -13.25 -0.88
N ALA A 85 11.71 -14.29 -1.61
CA ALA A 85 11.00 -15.55 -1.80
C ALA A 85 9.51 -15.31 -2.13
N THR A 86 9.23 -14.38 -3.05
CA THR A 86 7.87 -14.00 -3.47
C THR A 86 7.60 -14.50 -4.88
N ASP A 87 6.39 -14.89 -5.13
CA ASP A 87 5.88 -15.35 -6.41
C ASP A 87 4.55 -14.67 -6.76
N TRP A 88 3.80 -15.20 -7.72
CA TRP A 88 2.53 -14.63 -8.13
C TRP A 88 1.36 -14.95 -7.19
N HIS A 89 1.49 -15.89 -6.23
CA HIS A 89 0.46 -16.20 -5.25
C HIS A 89 0.36 -15.11 -4.18
N LYS A 90 -0.85 -14.68 -3.85
CA LYS A 90 -1.10 -13.53 -2.95
C LYS A 90 -2.20 -13.82 -1.92
N GLU A 91 -2.20 -15.01 -1.33
CA GLU A 91 -3.22 -15.44 -0.33
C GLU A 91 -3.33 -14.47 0.84
N TYR A 92 -2.26 -13.76 1.16
CA TYR A 92 -2.26 -12.74 2.21
C TYR A 92 -3.26 -11.60 1.96
N LEU A 93 -3.74 -11.40 0.72
CA LEU A 93 -4.77 -10.42 0.42
C LEU A 93 -6.15 -10.84 0.94
N GLU A 94 -6.39 -12.13 1.13
CA GLU A 94 -7.61 -12.62 1.81
C GLU A 94 -7.42 -12.78 3.31
N ILE A 95 -6.23 -13.24 3.75
CA ILE A 95 -5.93 -13.55 5.14
C ILE A 95 -5.88 -12.26 5.98
N ALA A 96 -5.25 -11.19 5.48
CA ALA A 96 -5.17 -9.93 6.20
C ALA A 96 -6.59 -9.41 6.54
N PRO A 97 -6.86 -8.98 7.79
CA PRO A 97 -8.16 -8.46 8.20
C PRO A 97 -8.66 -7.31 7.33
N TYR A 98 -7.76 -6.45 6.88
CA TYR A 98 -8.10 -5.32 6.03
C TYR A 98 -7.17 -5.23 4.82
N LEU A 99 -7.73 -4.74 3.69
CA LEU A 99 -6.97 -4.15 2.61
C LEU A 99 -7.25 -2.65 2.60
N ILE A 100 -6.20 -1.83 2.52
CA ILE A 100 -6.34 -0.40 2.29
C ILE A 100 -5.82 -0.12 0.89
N VAL A 101 -6.73 0.25 -0.01
CA VAL A 101 -6.37 0.70 -1.35
C VAL A 101 -6.24 2.21 -1.34
N VAL A 102 -5.06 2.69 -1.65
CA VAL A 102 -4.78 4.12 -1.78
C VAL A 102 -4.99 4.52 -3.23
N PHE A 103 -5.89 5.46 -3.45
CA PHE A 103 -6.13 6.07 -4.75
C PHE A 103 -5.55 7.48 -4.76
N ARG A 104 -4.95 7.86 -5.87
CA ARG A 104 -4.65 9.26 -6.18
C ARG A 104 -5.82 9.85 -6.95
N ILE A 105 -6.13 11.11 -6.69
CA ILE A 105 -7.15 11.86 -7.39
C ILE A 105 -6.46 12.78 -8.39
N ASP A 106 -6.44 12.40 -9.66
CA ASP A 106 -5.66 13.10 -10.70
C ASP A 106 -6.19 14.52 -10.96
N TYR A 107 -7.50 14.75 -10.74
CA TYR A 107 -8.15 16.06 -10.87
C TYR A 107 -9.42 16.11 -10.05
N GLY A 108 -9.77 17.29 -9.53
CA GLY A 108 -11.06 17.56 -8.92
C GLY A 108 -12.16 17.78 -9.96
N LEU A 109 -13.40 17.80 -9.48
CA LEU A 109 -14.59 18.15 -10.28
C LEU A 109 -15.40 19.19 -9.50
N GLU A 110 -15.56 20.38 -10.08
CA GLU A 110 -16.42 21.45 -9.57
C GLU A 110 -17.34 21.94 -10.71
N ASP A 111 -18.64 21.90 -10.49
CA ASP A 111 -19.64 22.29 -11.50
C ASP A 111 -19.42 21.63 -12.87
N GLY A 112 -19.01 20.36 -12.88
CA GLY A 112 -18.72 19.59 -14.08
C GLY A 112 -17.39 19.94 -14.77
N LYS A 113 -16.61 20.88 -14.24
CA LYS A 113 -15.30 21.27 -14.77
C LYS A 113 -14.19 20.53 -14.03
N LYS A 114 -13.15 20.15 -14.79
CA LYS A 114 -11.94 19.56 -14.21
C LYS A 114 -11.09 20.65 -13.55
N ILE A 115 -10.79 20.43 -12.27
CA ILE A 115 -9.85 21.24 -11.49
C ILE A 115 -8.52 20.50 -11.41
N LYS A 116 -7.45 21.10 -11.91
CA LYS A 116 -6.11 20.49 -11.89
C LYS A 116 -5.62 20.35 -10.46
N HIS A 117 -5.14 19.14 -10.12
CA HIS A 117 -4.37 18.91 -8.91
C HIS A 117 -2.87 19.02 -9.18
N TYR A 118 -2.13 19.47 -8.18
CA TYR A 118 -0.68 19.69 -8.27
C TYR A 118 0.05 18.69 -7.36
N TYR A 119 1.20 18.20 -7.82
CA TYR A 119 2.05 17.30 -7.03
C TYR A 119 1.29 16.11 -6.47
N VAL A 120 0.45 15.51 -7.30
CA VAL A 120 -0.47 14.44 -6.87
C VAL A 120 0.31 13.23 -6.34
N GLN A 121 1.30 12.75 -7.08
CA GLN A 121 2.07 11.56 -6.70
C GLN A 121 2.89 11.79 -5.44
N GLU A 122 3.56 12.93 -5.34
CA GLU A 122 4.35 13.32 -4.18
C GLU A 122 3.48 13.43 -2.93
N SER A 123 2.33 14.09 -3.05
CA SER A 123 1.36 14.28 -1.96
C SER A 123 0.82 12.93 -1.46
N VAL A 124 0.39 12.06 -2.38
CA VAL A 124 -0.13 10.72 -2.03
C VAL A 124 0.97 9.83 -1.45
N GLY A 125 2.21 9.95 -1.96
CA GLY A 125 3.36 9.25 -1.41
C GLY A 125 3.66 9.63 0.03
N ILE A 126 3.63 10.94 0.36
CA ILE A 126 3.80 11.45 1.74
C ILE A 126 2.67 10.93 2.64
N ALA A 127 1.41 11.06 2.22
CA ALA A 127 0.26 10.58 2.98
C ALA A 127 0.33 9.06 3.22
N THR A 128 0.78 8.29 2.23
CA THR A 128 1.01 6.84 2.37
C THR A 128 2.12 6.53 3.38
N GLY A 129 3.21 7.28 3.37
CA GLY A 129 4.26 7.16 4.38
C GLY A 129 3.74 7.39 5.80
N PHE A 130 2.90 8.40 5.99
CA PHE A 130 2.22 8.68 7.26
C PHE A 130 1.30 7.51 7.65
N LEU A 131 0.49 6.98 6.71
CA LEU A 131 -0.36 5.82 6.95
C LEU A 131 0.43 4.61 7.46
N ILE A 132 1.51 4.26 6.76
CA ILE A 132 2.36 3.11 7.12
C ILE A 132 2.99 3.32 8.50
N ALA A 133 3.44 4.53 8.82
CA ALA A 133 4.00 4.87 10.12
C ALA A 133 2.96 4.70 11.23
N ALA A 134 1.75 5.24 11.06
CA ALA A 134 0.68 5.13 12.05
C ALA A 134 0.23 3.69 12.28
N LEU A 135 0.07 2.90 11.21
CA LEU A 135 -0.27 1.48 11.32
C LEU A 135 0.83 0.71 12.07
N HIS A 136 2.09 0.99 11.78
CA HIS A 136 3.20 0.38 12.49
C HIS A 136 3.26 0.80 13.97
N GLU A 137 2.97 2.06 14.27
CA GLU A 137 2.86 2.55 15.66
C GLU A 137 1.75 1.82 16.42
N ALA A 138 0.64 1.53 15.78
CA ALA A 138 -0.46 0.73 16.33
C ALA A 138 -0.14 -0.77 16.48
N GLY A 139 1.08 -1.21 16.13
CA GLY A 139 1.49 -2.63 16.20
C GLY A 139 1.02 -3.48 15.01
N LEU A 140 0.50 -2.84 13.96
CA LEU A 140 0.03 -3.54 12.78
C LEU A 140 1.16 -3.71 11.75
N ALA A 141 1.14 -4.85 11.09
CA ALA A 141 2.01 -5.15 9.96
C ALA A 141 1.37 -4.70 8.64
N THR A 142 2.22 -4.33 7.70
CA THR A 142 1.81 -3.91 6.35
C THR A 142 2.77 -4.45 5.29
N LEU A 143 2.27 -4.54 4.07
CA LEU A 143 3.05 -4.73 2.86
C LEU A 143 2.59 -3.69 1.82
N VAL A 144 3.53 -3.00 1.18
CA VAL A 144 3.21 -2.24 -0.04
C VAL A 144 3.14 -3.21 -1.20
N HIS A 145 1.97 -3.29 -1.83
CA HIS A 145 1.71 -4.17 -2.97
C HIS A 145 1.19 -3.36 -4.17
N THR A 146 1.80 -3.56 -5.33
CA THR A 146 1.50 -2.83 -6.56
C THR A 146 1.39 -3.78 -7.75
N PRO A 147 0.33 -4.57 -7.86
CA PRO A 147 0.12 -5.54 -8.93
C PRO A 147 -0.25 -4.83 -10.25
N ASN A 148 0.72 -4.26 -10.92
CA ASN A 148 0.51 -3.49 -12.15
C ASN A 148 0.20 -4.39 -13.35
N PRO A 149 -0.80 -3.96 -14.18
CA PRO A 149 -1.65 -2.76 -14.08
C PRO A 149 -2.79 -2.90 -13.08
N MET A 150 -2.98 -1.91 -12.19
CA MET A 150 -3.93 -1.95 -11.08
C MET A 150 -5.37 -1.50 -11.44
N GLY A 151 -5.69 -1.34 -12.72
CA GLY A 151 -7.02 -0.86 -13.16
C GLY A 151 -8.20 -1.71 -12.68
N PHE A 152 -7.99 -2.97 -12.34
CA PHE A 152 -9.01 -3.84 -11.76
C PHE A 152 -9.53 -3.33 -10.41
N LEU A 153 -8.70 -2.66 -9.60
CA LEU A 153 -9.11 -2.08 -8.31
C LEU A 153 -10.16 -0.97 -8.49
N THR A 154 -10.02 -0.14 -9.53
CA THR A 154 -11.02 0.88 -9.86
C THR A 154 -12.37 0.26 -10.17
N ARG A 155 -12.39 -0.86 -10.93
CA ARG A 155 -13.62 -1.56 -11.29
C ARG A 155 -14.25 -2.29 -10.11
N ILE A 156 -13.48 -3.09 -9.36
CA ILE A 156 -13.98 -3.88 -8.23
C ILE A 156 -14.53 -2.98 -7.13
N LEU A 157 -13.89 -1.82 -6.89
CA LEU A 157 -14.26 -0.90 -5.81
C LEU A 157 -15.17 0.25 -6.27
N ASP A 158 -15.66 0.20 -7.51
CA ASP A 158 -16.55 1.20 -8.12
C ASP A 158 -16.04 2.63 -7.88
N ARG A 159 -14.79 2.89 -8.29
CA ARG A 159 -14.21 4.23 -8.14
C ARG A 159 -14.36 5.06 -9.40
N PRO A 160 -14.56 6.39 -9.24
CA PRO A 160 -14.71 7.30 -10.39
C PRO A 160 -13.40 7.37 -11.20
N VAL A 161 -13.53 7.78 -12.47
CA VAL A 161 -12.44 7.78 -13.45
C VAL A 161 -11.24 8.66 -13.08
N ASN A 162 -11.45 9.68 -12.25
CA ASN A 162 -10.39 10.55 -11.75
C ASN A 162 -9.65 9.99 -10.52
N GLU A 163 -10.12 8.88 -9.95
CA GLU A 163 -9.43 8.14 -8.89
C GLU A 163 -8.66 6.98 -9.51
N ARG A 164 -7.34 7.02 -9.40
CA ARG A 164 -6.46 5.97 -9.92
C ARG A 164 -5.76 5.23 -8.78
N PRO A 165 -5.71 3.89 -8.81
CA PRO A 165 -4.99 3.13 -7.79
C PRO A 165 -3.52 3.57 -7.75
N PHE A 166 -3.03 3.83 -6.55
CA PHE A 166 -1.63 4.18 -6.29
C PHE A 166 -0.87 3.01 -5.70
N LEU A 167 -1.46 2.36 -4.68
CA LEU A 167 -0.97 1.11 -4.12
C LEU A 167 -2.05 0.42 -3.26
N LEU A 168 -1.79 -0.82 -2.89
CA LEU A 168 -2.61 -1.66 -2.03
C LEU A 168 -1.80 -2.06 -0.80
N LEU A 169 -2.39 -1.96 0.40
CA LEU A 169 -1.80 -2.37 1.67
C LEU A 169 -2.68 -3.45 2.32
N PRO A 170 -2.28 -4.72 2.36
CA PRO A 170 -2.81 -5.65 3.35
C PRO A 170 -2.34 -5.21 4.74
N VAL A 171 -3.27 -5.23 5.70
CA VAL A 171 -3.07 -4.72 7.07
C VAL A 171 -3.65 -5.70 8.08
N GLY A 172 -2.86 -6.04 9.09
CA GLY A 172 -3.26 -6.92 10.19
C GLY A 172 -2.15 -7.10 11.20
N TYR A 173 -2.38 -7.89 12.22
CA TYR A 173 -1.29 -8.32 13.10
C TYR A 173 -0.38 -9.29 12.34
N PRO A 174 0.95 -9.25 12.56
CA PRO A 174 1.83 -10.26 12.01
C PRO A 174 1.51 -11.64 12.59
N ALA A 175 1.62 -12.69 11.79
CA ALA A 175 1.45 -14.07 12.29
C ALA A 175 2.49 -14.37 13.37
N LYS A 176 2.13 -15.25 14.34
CA LYS A 176 3.05 -15.66 15.39
C LYS A 176 4.28 -16.35 14.80
N GLY A 177 5.46 -15.88 15.19
CA GLY A 177 6.72 -16.44 14.72
C GLY A 177 7.08 -16.09 13.27
N VAL A 178 6.38 -15.12 12.66
CA VAL A 178 6.71 -14.68 11.30
C VAL A 178 8.15 -14.19 11.22
N THR A 179 8.85 -14.63 10.19
CA THR A 179 10.17 -14.15 9.83
C THR A 179 10.09 -13.27 8.58
N VAL A 180 11.02 -12.36 8.45
CA VAL A 180 11.17 -11.50 7.28
C VAL A 180 12.62 -11.60 6.77
N PRO A 181 12.86 -11.41 5.47
CA PRO A 181 14.21 -11.45 4.93
C PRO A 181 15.16 -10.50 5.66
N ALA A 182 16.38 -10.93 5.91
CA ALA A 182 17.43 -10.12 6.53
C ALA A 182 17.96 -9.11 5.50
N ILE A 183 17.27 -7.98 5.35
CA ILE A 183 17.63 -6.92 4.41
C ILE A 183 18.20 -5.75 5.18
N GLU A 184 19.36 -5.32 4.80
CA GLU A 184 20.00 -4.12 5.32
C GLU A 184 19.51 -2.87 4.61
N LYS A 185 19.47 -1.78 5.35
CA LYS A 185 19.22 -0.45 4.81
C LYS A 185 20.55 0.25 4.58
N LYS A 186 20.60 1.14 3.60
CA LYS A 186 21.76 1.98 3.36
C LYS A 186 22.17 2.73 4.63
N PRO A 187 23.44 2.82 4.93
CA PRO A 187 23.93 3.61 6.05
C PRO A 187 23.70 5.11 5.80
N LEU A 188 23.69 5.90 6.88
CA LEU A 188 23.39 7.34 6.78
C LEU A 188 24.30 8.06 5.77
N ALA A 189 25.55 7.69 5.67
CA ALA A 189 26.51 8.31 4.76
C ALA A 189 26.15 8.17 3.26
N GLU A 190 25.35 7.15 2.91
CA GLU A 190 24.90 6.96 1.52
C GLU A 190 23.59 7.70 1.20
N ILE A 191 22.85 8.14 2.22
CA ILE A 191 21.54 8.77 2.04
C ILE A 191 21.49 10.23 2.49
N CYS A 192 22.58 10.73 3.11
CA CYS A 192 22.66 12.10 3.64
C CYS A 192 24.02 12.72 3.29
N ILE A 193 23.98 13.90 2.70
CA ILE A 193 25.15 14.74 2.45
C ILE A 193 24.95 16.04 3.23
N VAL A 194 25.89 16.36 4.12
CA VAL A 194 25.96 17.64 4.83
C VAL A 194 26.97 18.53 4.13
N ARG A 195 26.58 19.75 3.81
CA ARG A 195 27.43 20.78 3.19
C ARG A 195 27.34 22.09 3.96
#